data_39fac911a111430aca56d556604489b1
#
_entry.id   39fac911a111430aca56d556604489b1
#
_cell.length_a   1.000
_cell.length_b   1.000
_cell.length_c   1.000
_cell.angle_alpha   90.00
_cell.angle_beta   90.00
_cell.angle_gamma   90.00
#
_symmetry.space_group_name_H-M   'P 1'
#
loop_
_entity.id
_entity.type
_entity.pdbx_description
1 polymer ?
#
loop_
_entity_poly.entity_id
_entity_poly.type
_entity_poly.pdbx_seq_one_letter_code
_entity_poly.pdbx_strand_id
1 'polypeptide(L)'
;MHWLLDVHYGEDYCRIANKIRFKAIPHKERTAKRSGKRYNKEVKKQLTMSLISDELGQASTKKKEFLGIMEKLIPWSQWVGIVQPHYYKGERGNKPYDLELMLRIYVLQHLYNLADDAARNEIIDSRAFSQFCGVDSSNQVPDGDTIGRFRHILERNQLGEAFFTNVVESLQKCNLMLKKGTIVDSTLIAAPSSTKNKEKQRDPEAHSVKKGNQWYFGYKEHIGVDADSGLVHTVETTAAILY
;
A
#
# COMPACT_ATOMS: atom_id res chain seq x y z
N MET A 1 5.73 -17.41 11.40
CA MET A 1 5.38 -16.84 10.09
C MET A 1 4.61 -15.52 10.16
N HIS A 2 4.54 -14.91 11.33
CA HIS A 2 3.73 -13.72 11.64
C HIS A 2 4.46 -12.37 11.43
N TRP A 3 5.70 -12.35 10.95
CA TRP A 3 6.61 -11.20 11.02
C TRP A 3 7.04 -10.64 9.66
N LEU A 4 6.74 -11.32 8.58
CA LEU A 4 7.23 -10.96 7.24
C LEU A 4 6.46 -9.82 6.56
N LEU A 5 5.28 -9.47 7.05
CA LEU A 5 4.43 -8.44 6.42
C LEU A 5 4.56 -7.04 7.04
N ASP A 6 5.10 -6.92 8.27
CA ASP A 6 5.00 -5.65 9.02
C ASP A 6 6.18 -4.67 8.83
N VAL A 7 7.34 -5.06 8.33
CA VAL A 7 8.52 -4.19 8.48
C VAL A 7 9.09 -3.61 7.19
N HIS A 8 8.90 -4.23 6.02
CA HIS A 8 9.62 -3.77 4.81
C HIS A 8 8.77 -3.50 3.57
N TYR A 9 7.54 -3.98 3.51
CA TYR A 9 6.68 -3.71 2.35
C TYR A 9 6.30 -2.23 2.18
N GLY A 10 6.24 -1.46 3.26
CA GLY A 10 5.88 -0.04 3.21
C GLY A 10 6.91 0.85 2.51
N GLU A 11 8.22 0.61 2.74
CA GLU A 11 9.27 1.44 2.14
C GLU A 11 9.51 1.10 0.66
N ASP A 12 9.43 -0.18 0.28
CA ASP A 12 9.67 -0.58 -1.10
C ASP A 12 8.47 -0.30 -2.01
N TYR A 13 7.23 -0.45 -1.53
CA TYR A 13 6.06 0.05 -2.25
C TYR A 13 6.07 1.58 -2.39
N CYS A 14 6.51 2.32 -1.39
CA CYS A 14 6.73 3.76 -1.51
C CYS A 14 7.83 4.10 -2.52
N ARG A 15 8.90 3.32 -2.62
CA ARG A 15 9.95 3.47 -3.63
C ARG A 15 9.44 3.14 -5.04
N ILE A 16 8.64 2.10 -5.20
CA ILE A 16 7.99 1.73 -6.46
C ILE A 16 7.00 2.81 -6.87
N ALA A 17 6.15 3.26 -5.96
CA ALA A 17 5.23 4.36 -6.18
C ALA A 17 5.94 5.66 -6.56
N ASN A 18 7.05 5.98 -5.93
CA ASN A 18 7.87 7.15 -6.28
C ASN A 18 8.60 6.99 -7.62
N LYS A 19 9.01 5.80 -8.04
CA LYS A 19 9.61 5.55 -9.36
C LYS A 19 8.59 5.61 -10.51
N ILE A 20 7.39 5.07 -10.32
CA ILE A 20 6.28 5.22 -11.28
C ILE A 20 5.96 6.70 -11.49
N ARG A 21 6.06 7.53 -10.43
CA ARG A 21 5.82 8.96 -10.44
C ARG A 21 6.82 9.75 -11.30
N PHE A 22 8.07 9.32 -11.43
CA PHE A 22 9.11 10.08 -12.14
C PHE A 22 9.15 9.86 -13.66
N LYS A 23 8.63 8.75 -14.18
CA LYS A 23 8.66 8.48 -15.63
C LYS A 23 7.42 8.93 -16.40
N ALA A 24 6.31 9.28 -15.75
CA ALA A 24 5.04 9.58 -16.41
C ALA A 24 4.79 11.06 -16.76
N ILE A 25 5.68 12.01 -16.42
CA ILE A 25 5.47 13.43 -16.69
C ILE A 25 6.69 14.02 -17.41
N PRO A 26 6.59 14.35 -18.70
CA PRO A 26 7.64 15.14 -19.37
C PRO A 26 7.66 16.56 -18.78
N HIS A 27 8.79 16.95 -18.25
CA HIS A 27 9.06 18.32 -17.79
C HIS A 27 8.96 19.29 -18.97
N LYS A 28 7.84 19.98 -19.11
CA LYS A 28 7.78 21.22 -19.88
C LYS A 28 8.13 22.37 -18.95
N GLU A 29 9.32 22.92 -19.14
CA GLU A 29 9.73 24.19 -18.54
C GLU A 29 8.69 25.27 -18.88
N ARG A 30 8.03 25.81 -17.87
CA ARG A 30 7.21 27.00 -17.99
C ARG A 30 8.04 28.18 -17.47
N THR A 31 8.65 28.90 -18.39
CA THR A 31 9.12 30.24 -18.14
C THR A 31 7.94 31.17 -17.81
N ALA A 32 7.85 31.57 -16.55
CA ALA A 32 6.83 32.47 -16.08
C ALA A 32 7.15 33.91 -16.52
N LYS A 33 6.47 34.44 -17.53
CA LYS A 33 6.38 35.87 -17.78
C LYS A 33 5.44 36.49 -16.74
N ARG A 34 6.00 37.33 -15.87
CA ARG A 34 5.24 38.24 -15.01
C ARG A 34 4.54 39.29 -15.89
N SER A 35 3.22 39.18 -16.02
CA SER A 35 2.38 40.30 -16.47
C SER A 35 1.53 40.75 -15.29
N GLY A 36 1.72 42.01 -14.89
CA GLY A 36 0.91 42.65 -13.87
C GLY A 36 -0.54 42.72 -14.30
N LYS A 37 -1.44 42.06 -13.58
CA LYS A 37 -2.88 42.23 -13.72
C LYS A 37 -3.40 43.08 -12.57
N ARG A 38 -4.05 44.20 -12.96
CA ARG A 38 -4.83 45.09 -12.08
C ARG A 38 -5.90 44.25 -11.35
N TYR A 39 -5.96 44.41 -10.04
CA TYR A 39 -7.03 43.85 -9.23
C TYR A 39 -8.34 44.56 -9.53
N ASN A 40 -9.20 43.93 -10.29
CA ASN A 40 -10.61 44.29 -10.32
C ASN A 40 -11.28 43.72 -9.07
N LYS A 41 -11.90 44.63 -8.33
CA LYS A 41 -12.67 44.33 -7.12
C LYS A 41 -14.02 43.76 -7.57
N GLU A 42 -14.03 42.48 -7.97
CA GLU A 42 -15.27 41.76 -8.24
C GLU A 42 -15.93 41.33 -6.94
N VAL A 43 -17.22 41.56 -6.90
CA VAL A 43 -18.16 41.22 -5.85
C VAL A 43 -17.89 39.77 -5.35
N LYS A 44 -17.53 39.62 -4.06
CA LYS A 44 -17.45 38.32 -3.41
C LYS A 44 -18.81 37.66 -3.46
N LYS A 45 -19.05 36.79 -4.44
CA LYS A 45 -20.13 35.82 -4.38
C LYS A 45 -19.94 35.04 -3.08
N GLN A 46 -20.91 35.08 -2.19
CA GLN A 46 -20.94 34.18 -1.03
C GLN A 46 -21.02 32.75 -1.58
N LEU A 47 -19.88 32.07 -1.59
CA LEU A 47 -19.82 30.64 -1.90
C LEU A 47 -20.54 29.90 -0.78
N THR A 48 -21.61 29.19 -1.10
CA THR A 48 -22.25 28.28 -0.13
C THR A 48 -21.26 27.17 0.24
N MET A 49 -21.35 26.63 1.47
CA MET A 49 -20.47 25.55 1.94
C MET A 49 -20.45 24.34 1.00
N SER A 50 -21.58 24.06 0.32
CA SER A 50 -21.64 22.99 -0.70
C SER A 50 -20.75 23.26 -1.91
N LEU A 51 -20.77 24.49 -2.46
CA LEU A 51 -19.93 24.85 -3.61
C LEU A 51 -18.43 24.82 -3.26
N ILE A 52 -18.05 25.27 -2.07
CA ILE A 52 -16.68 25.16 -1.58
C ILE A 52 -16.27 23.68 -1.45
N SER A 53 -17.17 22.85 -0.90
CA SER A 53 -16.92 21.42 -0.78
C SER A 53 -16.71 20.75 -2.14
N ASP A 54 -17.51 21.12 -3.14
CA ASP A 54 -17.43 20.57 -4.50
C ASP A 54 -16.14 21.00 -5.21
N GLU A 55 -15.78 22.30 -5.14
CA GLU A 55 -14.52 22.81 -5.70
C GLU A 55 -13.29 22.16 -5.08
N LEU A 56 -13.26 22.01 -3.74
CA LEU A 56 -12.19 21.29 -3.04
C LEU A 56 -12.19 19.80 -3.39
N GLY A 57 -13.37 19.23 -3.63
CA GLY A 57 -13.51 17.83 -4.07
C GLY A 57 -12.91 17.56 -5.45
N GLN A 58 -13.03 18.54 -6.37
CA GLN A 58 -12.51 18.45 -7.74
C GLN A 58 -11.02 18.78 -7.84
N ALA A 59 -10.43 19.44 -6.84
CA ALA A 59 -9.00 19.76 -6.85
C ALA A 59 -8.15 18.49 -6.95
N SER A 60 -7.29 18.41 -7.99
CA SER A 60 -6.34 17.33 -8.12
C SER A 60 -5.14 17.56 -7.20
N THR A 61 -4.74 16.54 -6.49
CA THR A 61 -3.52 16.50 -5.69
C THR A 61 -2.68 15.32 -6.12
N LYS A 62 -1.37 15.38 -5.89
CA LYS A 62 -0.47 14.25 -6.18
C LYS A 62 -0.92 12.94 -5.51
N LYS A 63 -1.49 13.02 -4.31
CA LYS A 63 -2.07 11.88 -3.60
C LYS A 63 -3.26 11.29 -4.36
N LYS A 64 -4.20 12.12 -4.83
CA LYS A 64 -5.34 11.67 -5.64
C LYS A 64 -4.92 11.07 -6.97
N GLU A 65 -3.97 11.71 -7.66
CA GLU A 65 -3.43 11.19 -8.93
C GLU A 65 -2.82 9.81 -8.75
N PHE A 66 -2.01 9.65 -7.70
CA PHE A 66 -1.40 8.37 -7.36
C PHE A 66 -2.44 7.29 -7.01
N LEU A 67 -3.41 7.60 -6.16
CA LEU A 67 -4.49 6.67 -5.81
C LEU A 67 -5.37 6.34 -7.03
N GLY A 68 -5.57 7.29 -7.95
CA GLY A 68 -6.24 7.05 -9.22
C GLY A 68 -5.48 6.10 -10.16
N ILE A 69 -4.16 6.03 -10.05
CA ILE A 69 -3.34 5.01 -10.74
C ILE A 69 -3.53 3.65 -10.08
N MET A 70 -3.49 3.59 -8.76
CA MET A 70 -3.72 2.35 -7.99
C MET A 70 -5.11 1.77 -8.26
N GLU A 71 -6.14 2.61 -8.37
CA GLU A 71 -7.50 2.22 -8.72
C GLU A 71 -7.56 1.43 -10.03
N LYS A 72 -6.78 1.84 -11.02
CA LYS A 72 -6.75 1.20 -12.35
C LYS A 72 -5.85 -0.03 -12.40
N LEU A 73 -4.82 -0.07 -11.55
CA LEU A 73 -3.82 -1.11 -11.56
C LEU A 73 -4.30 -2.36 -10.82
N ILE A 74 -4.98 -2.16 -9.68
CA ILE A 74 -5.40 -3.25 -8.81
C ILE A 74 -6.65 -3.92 -9.38
N PRO A 75 -6.62 -5.24 -9.61
CA PRO A 75 -7.77 -5.99 -10.13
C PRO A 75 -8.75 -6.33 -9.00
N TRP A 76 -9.51 -5.34 -8.51
CA TRP A 76 -10.38 -5.43 -7.34
C TRP A 76 -11.31 -6.66 -7.36
N SER A 77 -11.94 -6.94 -8.51
CA SER A 77 -12.87 -8.08 -8.65
C SER A 77 -12.18 -9.43 -8.44
N GLN A 78 -10.92 -9.56 -8.87
CA GLN A 78 -10.14 -10.78 -8.64
C GLN A 78 -9.78 -10.91 -7.16
N TRP A 79 -9.35 -9.82 -6.53
CA TRP A 79 -9.01 -9.81 -5.11
C TRP A 79 -10.24 -10.12 -4.22
N VAL A 80 -11.39 -9.53 -4.54
CA VAL A 80 -12.66 -9.86 -3.89
C VAL A 80 -12.95 -11.36 -4.03
N GLY A 81 -12.81 -11.94 -5.23
CA GLY A 81 -13.01 -13.36 -5.47
C GLY A 81 -12.09 -14.27 -4.64
N ILE A 82 -10.83 -13.87 -4.45
CA ILE A 82 -9.84 -14.61 -3.65
C ILE A 82 -10.21 -14.57 -2.16
N VAL A 83 -10.65 -13.42 -1.64
CA VAL A 83 -10.92 -13.24 -0.19
C VAL A 83 -12.31 -13.71 0.21
N GLN A 84 -13.30 -13.65 -0.70
CA GLN A 84 -14.70 -13.96 -0.43
C GLN A 84 -14.92 -15.30 0.32
N PRO A 85 -14.23 -16.41 0.01
CA PRO A 85 -14.40 -17.68 0.72
C PRO A 85 -14.00 -17.62 2.20
N HIS A 86 -13.10 -16.72 2.55
CA HIS A 86 -12.53 -16.56 3.89
C HIS A 86 -13.21 -15.45 4.70
N TYR A 87 -14.03 -14.64 4.04
CA TYR A 87 -14.69 -13.50 4.66
C TYR A 87 -16.00 -13.90 5.33
N TYR A 88 -16.33 -13.25 6.44
CA TYR A 88 -17.55 -13.53 7.21
C TYR A 88 -18.82 -13.25 6.40
N LYS A 89 -19.75 -14.20 6.35
CA LYS A 89 -20.97 -14.14 5.54
C LYS A 89 -22.13 -13.36 6.19
N GLY A 90 -21.98 -12.90 7.42
CA GLY A 90 -23.02 -12.12 8.10
C GLY A 90 -24.23 -12.92 8.58
N GLU A 91 -24.06 -14.21 8.83
CA GLU A 91 -25.17 -15.10 9.25
C GLU A 91 -25.69 -14.81 10.67
N ARG A 92 -24.86 -14.23 11.53
CA ARG A 92 -25.21 -13.84 12.91
C ARG A 92 -24.52 -12.52 13.28
N GLY A 93 -25.23 -11.65 14.00
CA GLY A 93 -24.70 -10.38 14.50
C GLY A 93 -24.74 -9.24 13.47
N ASN A 94 -23.81 -8.31 13.58
CA ASN A 94 -23.70 -7.17 12.68
C ASN A 94 -23.33 -7.62 11.25
N LYS A 95 -23.90 -6.94 10.27
CA LYS A 95 -23.51 -7.16 8.87
C LYS A 95 -22.03 -6.81 8.68
N PRO A 96 -21.28 -7.63 7.93
CA PRO A 96 -19.89 -7.30 7.61
C PRO A 96 -19.83 -6.03 6.75
N TYR A 97 -18.73 -5.33 6.84
CA TYR A 97 -18.41 -4.25 5.90
C TYR A 97 -18.25 -4.81 4.49
N ASP A 98 -18.44 -3.96 3.50
CA ASP A 98 -18.17 -4.32 2.12
C ASP A 98 -16.72 -4.80 1.95
N LEU A 99 -16.54 -5.92 1.24
CA LEU A 99 -15.23 -6.56 1.13
C LEU A 99 -14.26 -5.71 0.30
N GLU A 100 -14.76 -5.02 -0.74
CA GLU A 100 -13.92 -4.14 -1.53
C GLU A 100 -13.44 -2.93 -0.71
N LEU A 101 -14.31 -2.37 0.15
CA LEU A 101 -13.90 -1.34 1.10
C LEU A 101 -12.76 -1.83 2.01
N MET A 102 -12.89 -3.03 2.57
CA MET A 102 -11.85 -3.59 3.44
C MET A 102 -10.52 -3.80 2.70
N LEU A 103 -10.56 -4.23 1.45
CA LEU A 103 -9.38 -4.36 0.60
C LEU A 103 -8.74 -3.00 0.27
N ARG A 104 -9.54 -1.97 0.02
CA ARG A 104 -9.07 -0.60 -0.21
C ARG A 104 -8.36 -0.04 1.02
N ILE A 105 -8.90 -0.28 2.21
CA ILE A 105 -8.25 0.08 3.48
C ILE A 105 -6.92 -0.66 3.63
N TYR A 106 -6.89 -1.96 3.37
CA TYR A 106 -5.66 -2.76 3.42
C TYR A 106 -4.58 -2.22 2.48
N VAL A 107 -4.94 -1.83 1.27
CA VAL A 107 -4.02 -1.20 0.32
C VAL A 107 -3.49 0.13 0.87
N LEU A 108 -4.33 0.98 1.47
CA LEU A 108 -3.89 2.23 2.08
C LEU A 108 -2.92 2.00 3.23
N GLN A 109 -3.16 0.98 4.08
CA GLN A 109 -2.25 0.62 5.16
C GLN A 109 -0.84 0.32 4.63
N HIS A 110 -0.74 -0.46 3.56
CA HIS A 110 0.54 -0.83 2.95
C HIS A 110 1.21 0.35 2.22
N LEU A 111 0.45 1.13 1.45
CA LEU A 111 0.99 2.26 0.69
C LEU A 111 1.51 3.39 1.57
N TYR A 112 0.96 3.55 2.77
CA TYR A 112 1.28 4.67 3.66
C TYR A 112 1.80 4.22 5.03
N ASN A 113 2.03 2.91 5.21
CA ASN A 113 2.52 2.31 6.46
C ASN A 113 1.67 2.71 7.68
N LEU A 114 0.35 2.51 7.59
CA LEU A 114 -0.60 2.92 8.61
C LEU A 114 -0.97 1.73 9.51
N ALA A 115 -0.87 1.93 10.82
CA ALA A 115 -1.47 1.03 11.81
C ALA A 115 -3.01 1.05 11.71
N ASP A 116 -3.68 0.06 12.29
CA ASP A 116 -5.12 -0.15 12.13
C ASP A 116 -5.95 1.10 12.55
N ASP A 117 -5.69 1.67 13.72
CA ASP A 117 -6.36 2.90 14.17
C ASP A 117 -5.93 4.14 13.37
N ALA A 118 -4.66 4.21 12.97
CA ALA A 118 -4.18 5.30 12.13
C ALA A 118 -4.84 5.30 10.76
N ALA A 119 -5.05 4.13 10.16
CA ALA A 119 -5.76 3.99 8.88
C ALA A 119 -7.19 4.52 8.97
N ARG A 120 -7.92 4.17 10.04
CA ARG A 120 -9.25 4.71 10.29
C ARG A 120 -9.25 6.24 10.37
N ASN A 121 -8.37 6.82 11.18
CA ASN A 121 -8.30 8.26 11.40
C ASN A 121 -7.92 9.00 10.09
N GLU A 122 -6.92 8.51 9.38
CA GLU A 122 -6.49 9.08 8.11
C GLU A 122 -7.57 9.01 7.01
N ILE A 123 -8.40 7.96 6.98
CA ILE A 123 -9.54 7.88 6.05
C ILE A 123 -10.60 8.93 6.37
N ILE A 124 -10.84 9.21 7.66
CA ILE A 124 -11.79 10.24 8.09
C ILE A 124 -11.25 11.64 7.78
N ASP A 125 -9.98 11.90 8.03
CA ASP A 125 -9.38 13.22 7.92
C ASP A 125 -8.98 13.57 6.47
N SER A 126 -8.60 12.57 5.66
CA SER A 126 -8.10 12.78 4.30
C SER A 126 -9.18 12.55 3.25
N ARG A 127 -9.63 13.62 2.59
CA ARG A 127 -10.56 13.55 1.46
C ARG A 127 -10.08 12.63 0.32
N ALA A 128 -8.77 12.52 0.11
CA ALA A 128 -8.24 11.63 -0.91
C ALA A 128 -8.42 10.16 -0.53
N PHE A 129 -8.28 9.83 0.76
CA PHE A 129 -8.45 8.47 1.24
C PHE A 129 -9.94 8.09 1.32
N SER A 130 -10.80 8.99 1.82
CA SER A 130 -12.24 8.73 1.83
C SER A 130 -12.80 8.51 0.41
N GLN A 131 -12.35 9.30 -0.58
CA GLN A 131 -12.72 9.12 -1.99
C GLN A 131 -12.20 7.79 -2.56
N PHE A 132 -10.96 7.40 -2.25
CA PHE A 132 -10.40 6.12 -2.69
C PHE A 132 -11.15 4.93 -2.07
N CYS A 133 -11.55 5.04 -0.81
CA CYS A 133 -12.35 4.02 -0.12
C CYS A 133 -13.83 4.04 -0.51
N GLY A 134 -14.31 5.08 -1.20
CA GLY A 134 -15.72 5.23 -1.54
C GLY A 134 -16.61 5.50 -0.33
N VAL A 135 -16.09 6.18 0.70
CA VAL A 135 -16.84 6.51 1.92
C VAL A 135 -17.16 8.00 1.99
N ASP A 136 -18.41 8.34 2.31
CA ASP A 136 -18.90 9.71 2.40
C ASP A 136 -19.09 10.16 3.86
N SER A 137 -19.11 9.22 4.80
CA SER A 137 -19.38 9.46 6.21
C SER A 137 -18.43 8.64 7.11
N SER A 138 -18.05 9.23 8.24
CA SER A 138 -17.24 8.55 9.26
C SER A 138 -17.87 7.26 9.80
N ASN A 139 -19.19 7.14 9.77
CA ASN A 139 -19.90 5.94 10.21
C ASN A 139 -19.72 4.74 9.26
N GLN A 140 -19.28 4.97 8.03
CA GLN A 140 -18.99 3.92 7.05
C GLN A 140 -17.58 3.36 7.22
N VAL A 141 -16.72 4.05 7.97
CA VAL A 141 -15.34 3.63 8.18
C VAL A 141 -15.27 2.62 9.33
N PRO A 142 -14.72 1.41 9.11
CA PRO A 142 -14.55 0.41 10.14
C PRO A 142 -13.67 0.93 11.30
N ASP A 143 -13.88 0.38 12.50
CA ASP A 143 -12.98 0.60 13.62
C ASP A 143 -11.64 -0.15 13.44
N GLY A 144 -10.62 0.23 14.21
CA GLY A 144 -9.29 -0.37 14.14
C GLY A 144 -9.30 -1.87 14.42
N ASP A 145 -10.13 -2.33 15.37
CA ASP A 145 -10.27 -3.76 15.67
C ASP A 145 -10.81 -4.56 14.48
N THR A 146 -11.79 -4.00 13.77
CA THR A 146 -12.35 -4.63 12.56
C THR A 146 -11.32 -4.68 11.44
N ILE A 147 -10.56 -3.60 11.24
CA ILE A 147 -9.45 -3.54 10.27
C ILE A 147 -8.39 -4.58 10.62
N GLY A 148 -7.98 -4.65 11.88
CA GLY A 148 -7.00 -5.64 12.36
C GLY A 148 -7.47 -7.08 12.17
N ARG A 149 -8.74 -7.40 12.48
CA ARG A 149 -9.33 -8.73 12.24
C ARG A 149 -9.29 -9.11 10.76
N PHE A 150 -9.60 -8.17 9.88
CA PHE A 150 -9.52 -8.40 8.44
C PHE A 150 -8.11 -8.69 7.98
N ARG A 151 -7.12 -7.91 8.42
CA ARG A 151 -5.70 -8.14 8.13
C ARG A 151 -5.28 -9.55 8.58
N HIS A 152 -5.67 -9.98 9.78
CA HIS A 152 -5.39 -11.34 10.27
C HIS A 152 -6.05 -12.44 9.43
N ILE A 153 -7.22 -12.19 8.82
CA ILE A 153 -7.81 -13.15 7.87
C ILE A 153 -6.90 -13.32 6.65
N LEU A 154 -6.40 -12.22 6.09
CA LEU A 154 -5.50 -12.26 4.93
C LEU A 154 -4.18 -12.97 5.25
N GLU A 155 -3.58 -12.66 6.41
CA GLU A 155 -2.34 -13.26 6.89
C GLU A 155 -2.47 -14.79 7.11
N ARG A 156 -3.50 -15.22 7.84
CA ARG A 156 -3.74 -16.65 8.14
C ARG A 156 -3.94 -17.50 6.89
N ASN A 157 -4.51 -16.91 5.84
CA ASN A 157 -4.76 -17.58 4.57
C ASN A 157 -3.66 -17.32 3.54
N GLN A 158 -2.58 -16.60 3.90
CA GLN A 158 -1.42 -16.31 3.05
C GLN A 158 -1.78 -15.67 1.71
N LEU A 159 -2.79 -14.78 1.70
CA LEU A 159 -3.33 -14.20 0.47
C LEU A 159 -2.44 -13.11 -0.14
N GLY A 160 -1.43 -12.64 0.57
CA GLY A 160 -0.52 -11.59 0.09
C GLY A 160 0.24 -11.96 -1.19
N GLU A 161 0.68 -13.21 -1.33
CA GLU A 161 1.36 -13.71 -2.52
C GLU A 161 0.45 -13.68 -3.76
N ALA A 162 -0.81 -14.09 -3.59
CA ALA A 162 -1.79 -14.03 -4.67
C ALA A 162 -2.07 -12.59 -5.11
N PHE A 163 -2.14 -11.64 -4.17
CA PHE A 163 -2.30 -10.23 -4.48
C PHE A 163 -1.10 -9.68 -5.24
N PHE A 164 0.11 -9.99 -4.78
CA PHE A 164 1.34 -9.59 -5.45
C PHE A 164 1.39 -10.11 -6.89
N THR A 165 1.11 -11.40 -7.08
CA THR A 165 1.08 -12.03 -8.41
C THR A 165 0.08 -11.34 -9.33
N ASN A 166 -1.13 -11.04 -8.87
CA ASN A 166 -2.15 -10.35 -9.67
C ASN A 166 -1.72 -8.93 -10.06
N VAL A 167 -1.04 -8.19 -9.17
CA VAL A 167 -0.51 -6.85 -9.49
C VAL A 167 0.59 -6.95 -10.53
N VAL A 168 1.53 -7.89 -10.39
CA VAL A 168 2.60 -8.14 -11.37
C VAL A 168 2.02 -8.46 -12.75
N GLU A 169 1.01 -9.34 -12.83
CA GLU A 169 0.31 -9.64 -14.08
C GLU A 169 -0.37 -8.41 -14.69
N SER A 170 -1.01 -7.57 -13.87
CA SER A 170 -1.63 -6.32 -14.32
C SER A 170 -0.61 -5.36 -14.91
N LEU A 171 0.56 -5.21 -14.27
CA LEU A 171 1.67 -4.39 -14.74
C LEU A 171 2.21 -4.89 -16.08
N GLN A 172 2.32 -6.22 -16.26
CA GLN A 172 2.75 -6.84 -17.51
C GLN A 172 1.73 -6.63 -18.65
N LYS A 173 0.43 -6.81 -18.37
CA LYS A 173 -0.65 -6.55 -19.33
C LYS A 173 -0.66 -5.09 -19.80
N CYS A 174 -0.28 -4.16 -18.93
CA CYS A 174 -0.15 -2.73 -19.25
C CYS A 174 1.19 -2.35 -19.92
N ASN A 175 2.07 -3.32 -20.21
CA ASN A 175 3.43 -3.10 -20.74
C ASN A 175 4.29 -2.15 -19.86
N LEU A 176 4.00 -2.08 -18.56
CA LEU A 176 4.77 -1.29 -17.60
C LEU A 176 5.97 -2.07 -17.05
N MET A 177 5.97 -3.39 -17.23
CA MET A 177 7.05 -4.30 -16.84
C MET A 177 7.37 -5.21 -18.03
N LEU A 178 8.58 -5.09 -18.57
CA LEU A 178 8.98 -5.77 -19.79
C LEU A 178 9.77 -7.07 -19.55
N LYS A 179 10.30 -7.28 -18.35
CA LYS A 179 11.16 -8.42 -17.97
C LYS A 179 12.34 -8.68 -18.92
N LYS A 180 12.90 -7.62 -19.52
CA LYS A 180 14.03 -7.73 -20.45
C LYS A 180 15.39 -7.91 -19.76
N GLY A 181 15.46 -7.73 -18.48
CA GLY A 181 16.62 -7.93 -17.62
C GLY A 181 16.19 -7.93 -16.17
N THR A 182 16.83 -8.75 -15.33
CA THR A 182 16.51 -8.84 -13.92
C THR A 182 17.74 -8.46 -13.11
N ILE A 183 17.57 -7.47 -12.22
CA ILE A 183 18.55 -7.15 -11.19
C ILE A 183 18.11 -7.89 -9.93
N VAL A 184 19.01 -8.71 -9.37
CA VAL A 184 18.75 -9.44 -8.13
C VAL A 184 19.51 -8.76 -7.00
N ASP A 185 18.80 -8.48 -5.91
CA ASP A 185 19.37 -7.96 -4.68
C ASP A 185 18.88 -8.76 -3.47
N SER A 186 19.58 -8.69 -2.36
CA SER A 186 19.19 -9.36 -1.14
C SER A 186 19.37 -8.47 0.08
N THR A 187 18.35 -8.46 0.93
CA THR A 187 18.30 -7.69 2.18
C THR A 187 18.17 -8.62 3.38
N LEU A 188 18.80 -8.26 4.49
CA LEU A 188 18.65 -8.98 5.76
C LEU A 188 17.45 -8.42 6.52
N ILE A 189 16.52 -9.29 6.88
CA ILE A 189 15.38 -8.97 7.72
C ILE A 189 15.65 -9.51 9.11
N ALA A 190 15.69 -8.63 10.11
CA ALA A 190 15.95 -9.01 11.48
C ALA A 190 14.69 -9.64 12.11
N ALA A 191 14.84 -10.83 12.69
CA ALA A 191 13.84 -11.44 13.54
C ALA A 191 14.11 -11.11 15.02
N PRO A 192 13.08 -11.11 15.87
CA PRO A 192 13.26 -10.91 17.30
C PRO A 192 14.18 -11.98 17.89
N SER A 193 15.31 -11.54 18.44
CA SER A 193 16.25 -12.46 19.12
C SER A 193 15.82 -12.81 20.56
N SER A 194 14.76 -12.19 21.06
CA SER A 194 14.27 -12.35 22.43
C SER A 194 13.55 -13.68 22.61
N THR A 195 13.81 -14.35 23.73
CA THR A 195 13.09 -15.56 24.19
C THR A 195 11.96 -15.23 25.19
N LYS A 196 11.59 -13.92 25.33
CA LYS A 196 10.54 -13.48 26.26
C LYS A 196 9.11 -13.64 25.70
N ASN A 197 8.95 -14.33 24.59
CA ASN A 197 7.66 -14.70 24.01
C ASN A 197 6.98 -15.82 24.85
N LYS A 198 5.73 -16.10 24.54
CA LYS A 198 4.92 -17.12 25.23
C LYS A 198 5.56 -18.52 25.18
N GLU A 199 6.25 -18.83 24.10
CA GLU A 199 6.88 -20.13 23.83
C GLU A 199 8.33 -20.22 24.36
N LYS A 200 8.89 -19.11 24.86
CA LYS A 200 10.26 -18.99 25.36
C LYS A 200 11.33 -19.50 24.40
N GLN A 201 11.07 -19.43 23.10
CA GLN A 201 11.95 -19.88 22.05
C GLN A 201 12.15 -18.80 21.01
N ARG A 202 13.31 -18.80 20.37
CA ARG A 202 13.54 -18.02 19.16
C ARG A 202 12.83 -18.69 18.00
N ASP A 203 12.58 -17.93 16.94
CA ASP A 203 12.03 -18.46 15.70
C ASP A 203 12.97 -19.57 15.16
N PRO A 204 12.49 -20.82 15.03
CA PRO A 204 13.33 -21.95 14.60
C PRO A 204 13.76 -21.87 13.13
N GLU A 205 13.04 -21.10 12.30
CA GLU A 205 13.35 -20.92 10.88
C GLU A 205 14.35 -19.79 10.64
N ALA A 206 14.50 -18.88 11.62
CA ALA A 206 15.46 -17.78 11.52
C ALA A 206 16.88 -18.21 11.90
N HIS A 207 17.87 -17.72 11.14
CA HIS A 207 19.27 -18.06 11.37
C HIS A 207 20.12 -16.81 11.61
N SER A 208 21.32 -17.01 12.20
CA SER A 208 22.26 -15.93 12.44
C SER A 208 23.22 -15.79 11.27
N VAL A 209 23.42 -14.56 10.79
CA VAL A 209 24.38 -14.24 9.74
C VAL A 209 25.26 -13.07 10.17
N LYS A 210 26.53 -13.09 9.79
CA LYS A 210 27.48 -12.01 10.02
C LYS A 210 27.63 -11.16 8.76
N LYS A 211 27.39 -9.84 8.88
CA LYS A 211 27.65 -8.87 7.82
C LYS A 211 28.66 -7.84 8.33
N GLY A 212 29.87 -7.85 7.81
CA GLY A 212 30.97 -7.07 8.39
C GLY A 212 31.32 -7.54 9.80
N ASN A 213 31.30 -6.64 10.77
CA ASN A 213 31.56 -6.95 12.18
C ASN A 213 30.29 -7.16 13.03
N GLN A 214 29.10 -7.15 12.42
CA GLN A 214 27.83 -7.24 13.13
C GLN A 214 27.12 -8.55 12.82
N TRP A 215 26.54 -9.16 13.86
CA TRP A 215 25.68 -10.34 13.74
C TRP A 215 24.22 -9.93 13.64
N TYR A 216 23.50 -10.56 12.72
CA TYR A 216 22.07 -10.43 12.52
C TYR A 216 21.41 -11.78 12.70
N PHE A 217 20.26 -11.82 13.38
CA PHE A 217 19.43 -13.00 13.49
C PHE A 217 18.14 -12.75 12.71
N GLY A 218 17.79 -13.61 11.76
CA GLY A 218 16.60 -13.42 10.94
C GLY A 218 16.62 -14.16 9.62
N TYR A 219 16.13 -13.47 8.60
CA TYR A 219 15.93 -13.98 7.26
C TYR A 219 16.70 -13.17 6.23
N LYS A 220 16.80 -13.72 5.03
CA LYS A 220 17.34 -13.06 3.87
C LYS A 220 16.22 -12.97 2.82
N GLU A 221 15.87 -11.77 2.43
CA GLU A 221 14.91 -11.52 1.37
C GLU A 221 15.65 -11.25 0.06
N HIS A 222 15.28 -11.99 -0.96
CA HIS A 222 15.79 -11.84 -2.32
C HIS A 222 14.71 -11.19 -3.17
N ILE A 223 15.05 -10.11 -3.83
CA ILE A 223 14.15 -9.39 -4.73
C ILE A 223 14.69 -9.44 -6.15
N GLY A 224 13.81 -9.76 -7.11
CA GLY A 224 14.05 -9.64 -8.53
C GLY A 224 13.37 -8.39 -9.07
N VAL A 225 14.14 -7.49 -9.65
CA VAL A 225 13.70 -6.18 -10.13
C VAL A 225 13.89 -6.10 -11.63
N ASP A 226 12.88 -5.67 -12.37
CA ASP A 226 12.98 -5.39 -13.80
C ASP A 226 13.96 -4.24 -14.06
N ALA A 227 14.98 -4.48 -14.85
CA ALA A 227 16.09 -3.55 -15.06
C ALA A 227 15.65 -2.22 -15.70
N ASP A 228 14.63 -2.24 -16.56
CA ASP A 228 14.14 -1.07 -17.29
C ASP A 228 13.17 -0.24 -16.45
N SER A 229 12.17 -0.88 -15.85
CA SER A 229 11.12 -0.20 -15.09
C SER A 229 11.50 0.03 -13.62
N GLY A 230 12.40 -0.80 -13.06
CA GLY A 230 12.74 -0.82 -11.66
C GLY A 230 11.61 -1.34 -10.76
N LEU A 231 10.65 -2.08 -11.34
CA LEU A 231 9.56 -2.71 -10.60
C LEU A 231 9.96 -4.10 -10.11
N VAL A 232 9.58 -4.43 -8.87
CA VAL A 232 9.79 -5.76 -8.31
C VAL A 232 8.81 -6.73 -8.94
N HIS A 233 9.30 -7.89 -9.40
CA HIS A 233 8.49 -8.94 -9.98
C HIS A 233 8.64 -10.30 -9.29
N THR A 234 9.65 -10.45 -8.45
CA THR A 234 9.89 -11.67 -7.68
C THR A 234 10.38 -11.31 -6.30
N VAL A 235 9.84 -11.96 -5.30
CA VAL A 235 10.26 -11.87 -3.90
C VAL A 235 10.37 -13.28 -3.35
N GLU A 236 11.50 -13.62 -2.76
CA GLU A 236 11.74 -14.91 -2.12
C GLU A 236 12.44 -14.70 -0.78
N THR A 237 11.94 -15.33 0.25
CA THR A 237 12.49 -15.23 1.60
C THR A 237 13.12 -16.56 1.99
N THR A 238 14.38 -16.51 2.41
CA THR A 238 15.12 -17.67 2.91
C THR A 238 15.64 -17.40 4.32
N ALA A 239 15.98 -18.47 5.05
CA ALA A 239 16.73 -18.32 6.29
C ALA A 239 18.05 -17.59 6.04
N ALA A 240 18.50 -16.75 6.98
CA ALA A 240 19.76 -16.04 6.87
C ALA A 240 20.93 -17.01 7.08
N ILE A 241 21.24 -17.86 6.11
CA ILE A 241 22.38 -18.79 6.14
C ILE A 241 23.56 -18.13 5.43
N LEU A 242 24.75 -18.27 6.01
CA LEU A 242 26.01 -17.93 5.36
C LEU A 242 26.29 -18.95 4.24
N TYR A 243 26.39 -18.46 3.00
CA TYR A 243 27.13 -19.12 1.93
C TYR A 243 28.36 -18.28 1.61
#